data_04479f602435655e2148a5eaadddf207
#
_entry.id   04479f602435655e2148a5eaadddf207
#
_cell.length_a   1.000
_cell.length_b   1.000
_cell.length_c   1.000
_cell.angle_alpha   90.00
_cell.angle_beta   90.00
_cell.angle_gamma   90.00
#
_symmetry.space_group_name_H-M   'P 1'
#
loop_
_entity.id
_entity.type
_entity.pdbx_description
1 polymer ?
#
loop_
_entity_poly.entity_id
_entity_poly.type
_entity_poly.pdbx_seq_one_letter_code
_entity_poly.pdbx_strand_id
1 'polypeptide(L)'
;MALRAAVFDLVGVLTQPSVTSFWDRAEEELALPRGFLSKAFLKGGPDGPSTRVMKGEITFSQPGVRLHFVELGSGPVVCLCHGFPESWFSWRYQIPALAQAGFRVLAVDMKGYGESSAPPEIEEYSLEVLSKDMITFLDKLGIAQAVFIGHDWGGMLVWTIALFHPERVRAVASLNTPFMPSNPKVSSMEIIKANPSFNYQLYFQEPGVAEAELEKNLSRTFKSFFRSSDETFITVSRVCEMGGLLVNTPEEPTLSKMVTEEDIQFYVQEFKKSGFRGPLNWYRNMDTNWEWGCKGSGRKILIPALMVTAEKDFVLTPELSKHMEDWIPHLKRGHIKDCGHWTQMEKPTELNRILIEWLETDARDLPVVSKL
;
A
#
# COMPACT_ATOMS: atom_id res chain seq x y z
N MET A 1 23.62 -21.37 -11.68
CA MET A 1 24.21 -20.03 -11.85
C MET A 1 23.19 -18.91 -11.63
N ALA A 2 21.95 -19.02 -12.11
CA ALA A 2 20.91 -18.01 -11.91
C ALA A 2 20.54 -17.74 -10.44
N LEU A 3 20.55 -18.74 -9.58
CA LEU A 3 20.25 -18.59 -8.15
C LEU A 3 21.33 -17.78 -7.37
N ARG A 4 22.58 -17.83 -7.83
CA ARG A 4 23.67 -17.04 -7.22
C ARG A 4 23.59 -15.55 -7.61
N ALA A 5 23.14 -15.24 -8.80
CA ALA A 5 22.99 -13.84 -9.24
C ALA A 5 21.85 -13.12 -8.50
N ALA A 6 20.71 -13.80 -8.28
CA ALA A 6 19.58 -13.22 -7.52
C ALA A 6 19.95 -12.96 -6.03
N VAL A 7 20.74 -13.85 -5.42
CA VAL A 7 21.23 -13.66 -4.04
C VAL A 7 22.28 -12.54 -3.96
N PHE A 8 23.08 -12.33 -5.00
CA PHE A 8 24.10 -11.25 -5.03
C PHE A 8 23.46 -9.87 -5.23
N ASP A 9 22.41 -9.78 -6.02
CA ASP A 9 21.69 -8.50 -6.22
C ASP A 9 20.91 -8.12 -4.94
N LEU A 10 20.32 -9.08 -4.27
CA LEU A 10 19.71 -8.89 -2.95
C LEU A 10 20.74 -8.43 -1.90
N VAL A 11 21.92 -9.05 -1.89
CA VAL A 11 23.04 -8.65 -1.00
C VAL A 11 23.59 -7.28 -1.38
N GLY A 12 23.60 -6.91 -2.66
CA GLY A 12 24.01 -5.58 -3.13
C GLY A 12 23.10 -4.46 -2.64
N VAL A 13 21.78 -4.68 -2.63
CA VAL A 13 20.79 -3.75 -2.09
C VAL A 13 20.78 -3.73 -0.56
N LEU A 14 20.98 -4.90 0.08
CA LEU A 14 20.93 -5.07 1.53
C LEU A 14 22.25 -4.78 2.25
N THR A 15 23.37 -4.66 1.56
CA THR A 15 24.67 -4.26 2.14
C THR A 15 24.99 -2.78 2.02
N GLN A 16 24.10 -1.97 1.46
CA GLN A 16 24.18 -0.52 1.59
C GLN A 16 24.01 -0.14 3.08
N PRO A 17 24.74 0.86 3.59
CA PRO A 17 24.61 1.31 5.00
C PRO A 17 23.17 1.58 5.44
N SER A 18 22.30 1.99 4.52
CA SER A 18 20.88 2.25 4.71
C SER A 18 20.09 1.04 5.22
N VAL A 19 20.39 -0.15 4.73
CA VAL A 19 19.63 -1.36 5.09
C VAL A 19 20.03 -1.91 6.45
N THR A 20 21.28 -1.78 6.85
CA THR A 20 21.71 -2.13 8.21
C THR A 20 21.09 -1.24 9.27
N SER A 21 20.97 0.08 9.03
CA SER A 21 20.28 0.98 9.93
C SER A 21 18.77 0.71 10.01
N PHE A 22 18.16 0.28 8.91
CA PHE A 22 16.77 -0.16 8.86
C PHE A 22 16.54 -1.40 9.75
N TRP A 23 17.37 -2.43 9.61
CA TRP A 23 17.23 -3.65 10.43
C TRP A 23 17.50 -3.38 11.92
N ASP A 24 18.50 -2.56 12.25
CA ASP A 24 18.79 -2.16 13.63
C ASP A 24 17.61 -1.44 14.28
N ARG A 25 16.96 -0.53 13.54
CA ARG A 25 15.79 0.20 14.03
C ARG A 25 14.55 -0.67 14.13
N ALA A 26 14.29 -1.52 13.15
CA ALA A 26 13.19 -2.48 13.20
C ALA A 26 13.35 -3.46 14.35
N GLU A 27 14.58 -3.91 14.65
CA GLU A 27 14.90 -4.74 15.80
C GLU A 27 14.63 -4.04 17.12
N GLU A 28 15.00 -2.76 17.24
CA GLU A 28 14.78 -1.94 18.43
C GLU A 28 13.27 -1.70 18.65
N GLU A 29 12.53 -1.33 17.63
CA GLU A 29 11.08 -1.07 17.69
C GLU A 29 10.25 -2.34 17.95
N LEU A 30 10.70 -3.49 17.46
CA LEU A 30 10.05 -4.79 17.66
C LEU A 30 10.56 -5.51 18.93
N ALA A 31 11.40 -4.85 19.75
CA ALA A 31 12.08 -5.43 20.92
C ALA A 31 12.83 -6.75 20.61
N LEU A 32 13.38 -6.85 19.42
CA LEU A 32 14.19 -7.99 18.98
C LEU A 32 15.67 -7.80 19.38
N PRO A 33 16.41 -8.87 19.63
CA PRO A 33 17.85 -8.77 19.86
C PRO A 33 18.57 -8.14 18.67
N ARG A 34 19.49 -7.21 18.92
CA ARG A 34 20.28 -6.54 17.89
C ARG A 34 20.98 -7.54 16.97
N GLY A 35 20.84 -7.38 15.67
CA GLY A 35 21.33 -8.31 14.67
C GLY A 35 20.49 -9.58 14.52
N PHE A 36 19.28 -9.63 15.12
CA PHE A 36 18.37 -10.76 14.94
C PHE A 36 17.84 -10.83 13.51
N LEU A 37 17.32 -9.72 12.98
CA LEU A 37 16.81 -9.66 11.61
C LEU A 37 17.93 -9.81 10.60
N SER A 38 19.07 -9.15 10.80
CA SER A 38 20.24 -9.31 9.93
C SER A 38 20.84 -10.71 10.00
N LYS A 39 20.85 -11.35 11.17
CA LYS A 39 21.32 -12.73 11.32
C LYS A 39 20.30 -13.76 10.81
N ALA A 40 19.01 -13.53 11.00
CA ALA A 40 17.96 -14.34 10.40
C ALA A 40 18.03 -14.28 8.87
N PHE A 41 18.37 -13.11 8.34
CA PHE A 41 18.60 -12.89 6.92
C PHE A 41 19.86 -13.56 6.38
N LEU A 42 20.95 -13.57 7.16
CA LEU A 42 22.27 -14.06 6.72
C LEU A 42 22.55 -15.52 7.11
N LYS A 43 21.85 -16.11 8.09
CA LYS A 43 22.13 -17.46 8.64
C LYS A 43 21.22 -18.58 8.16
N GLY A 44 20.19 -18.30 7.36
CA GLY A 44 19.38 -19.34 6.78
C GLY A 44 20.19 -20.12 5.74
N GLY A 45 20.56 -21.37 6.04
CA GLY A 45 21.02 -22.31 5.03
C GLY A 45 19.93 -22.60 4.00
N PRO A 46 20.19 -23.32 2.89
CA PRO A 46 19.25 -23.48 1.76
C PRO A 46 17.87 -24.04 2.13
N ASP A 47 17.66 -24.53 3.34
CA ASP A 47 16.44 -25.19 3.80
C ASP A 47 15.82 -24.56 5.07
N GLY A 48 16.27 -23.38 5.52
CA GLY A 48 15.75 -22.70 6.70
C GLY A 48 14.49 -21.86 6.38
N PRO A 49 13.48 -21.80 7.29
CA PRO A 49 12.24 -21.06 7.06
C PRO A 49 12.42 -19.53 6.92
N SER A 50 13.60 -19.00 7.22
CA SER A 50 13.94 -17.58 7.21
C SER A 50 14.71 -17.11 5.97
N THR A 51 14.90 -17.94 4.93
CA THR A 51 15.90 -17.69 3.88
C THR A 51 15.31 -17.22 2.55
N ARG A 52 14.05 -16.89 2.46
CA ARG A 52 13.48 -16.44 1.19
C ARG A 52 12.82 -15.08 1.28
N VAL A 53 13.60 -14.02 1.43
CA VAL A 53 13.20 -12.77 0.77
C VAL A 53 13.48 -13.01 -0.70
N MET A 54 12.45 -13.29 -1.46
CA MET A 54 12.56 -13.43 -2.90
C MET A 54 11.98 -12.18 -3.52
N LYS A 55 12.81 -11.45 -4.27
CA LYS A 55 12.36 -10.45 -5.21
C LYS A 55 11.77 -11.22 -6.37
N GLY A 56 10.46 -11.09 -6.60
CA GLY A 56 9.76 -11.74 -7.69
C GLY A 56 9.21 -10.74 -8.68
N GLU A 57 9.24 -11.10 -9.95
CA GLU A 57 8.60 -10.36 -11.03
C GLU A 57 7.63 -11.27 -11.76
N ILE A 58 6.40 -10.81 -11.96
CA ILE A 58 5.40 -11.52 -12.74
C ILE A 58 5.04 -10.72 -13.96
N THR A 59 5.27 -11.32 -15.14
CA THR A 59 4.84 -10.75 -16.42
C THR A 59 3.46 -11.31 -16.78
N PHE A 60 2.52 -10.43 -17.09
CA PHE A 60 1.19 -10.80 -17.55
C PHE A 60 1.20 -11.24 -19.02
N SER A 61 0.18 -11.99 -19.43
CA SER A 61 0.00 -12.44 -20.81
C SER A 61 -0.37 -11.34 -21.81
N GLN A 62 -0.79 -10.16 -21.32
CA GLN A 62 -0.86 -8.95 -22.15
C GLN A 62 0.55 -8.40 -22.34
N PRO A 63 0.94 -7.98 -23.57
CA PRO A 63 2.29 -7.52 -23.82
C PRO A 63 2.62 -6.32 -22.91
N GLY A 64 3.56 -6.48 -22.00
CA GLY A 64 4.22 -5.39 -21.32
C GLY A 64 3.89 -5.12 -19.86
N VAL A 65 2.89 -5.74 -19.24
CA VAL A 65 2.65 -5.51 -17.80
C VAL A 65 3.45 -6.48 -16.94
N ARG A 66 4.23 -5.94 -15.99
CA ARG A 66 5.04 -6.65 -15.02
C ARG A 66 4.77 -6.08 -13.64
N LEU A 67 4.54 -6.93 -12.63
CA LEU A 67 4.49 -6.53 -11.23
C LEU A 67 5.72 -7.06 -10.49
N HIS A 68 6.41 -6.14 -9.84
CA HIS A 68 7.47 -6.42 -8.88
C HIS A 68 6.87 -6.67 -7.49
N PHE A 69 7.46 -7.55 -6.72
CA PHE A 69 7.06 -7.79 -5.33
C PHE A 69 8.23 -8.31 -4.49
N VAL A 70 8.11 -8.11 -3.19
CA VAL A 70 9.00 -8.69 -2.18
C VAL A 70 8.24 -9.76 -1.43
N GLU A 71 8.87 -10.91 -1.21
CA GLU A 71 8.28 -12.05 -0.52
C GLU A 71 9.08 -12.45 0.71
N LEU A 72 8.40 -12.70 1.84
CA LEU A 72 9.01 -13.23 3.06
C LEU A 72 8.04 -14.16 3.79
N GLY A 73 8.61 -15.20 4.43
CA GLY A 73 7.86 -16.12 5.29
C GLY A 73 7.20 -17.27 4.54
N SER A 74 6.37 -18.02 5.27
CA SER A 74 5.63 -19.18 4.76
C SER A 74 4.30 -19.31 5.50
N GLY A 75 3.33 -20.05 4.93
CA GLY A 75 2.00 -20.22 5.50
C GLY A 75 0.91 -19.56 4.67
N PRO A 76 -0.23 -19.17 5.29
CA PRO A 76 -1.29 -18.46 4.60
C PRO A 76 -0.78 -17.17 3.95
N VAL A 77 -1.24 -16.88 2.73
CA VAL A 77 -0.74 -15.75 1.95
C VAL A 77 -1.39 -14.44 2.40
N VAL A 78 -0.56 -13.44 2.66
CA VAL A 78 -0.95 -12.04 2.90
C VAL A 78 -0.33 -11.17 1.81
N CYS A 79 -1.18 -10.48 1.05
CA CYS A 79 -0.80 -9.56 -0.02
C CYS A 79 -0.96 -8.13 0.46
N LEU A 80 0.12 -7.35 0.44
CA LEU A 80 0.19 -5.97 0.91
C LEU A 80 0.17 -5.02 -0.29
N CYS A 81 -0.80 -4.10 -0.32
CA CYS A 81 -1.03 -3.12 -1.38
C CYS A 81 -0.84 -1.71 -0.83
N HIS A 82 0.19 -1.02 -1.26
CA HIS A 82 0.49 0.35 -0.84
C HIS A 82 -0.37 1.39 -1.56
N GLY A 83 -0.31 2.64 -1.11
CA GLY A 83 -1.00 3.79 -1.70
C GLY A 83 -0.10 4.80 -2.39
N PHE A 84 -0.54 6.05 -2.44
CA PHE A 84 0.15 7.17 -3.09
C PHE A 84 0.83 8.09 -2.07
N PRO A 85 2.04 8.55 -2.31
CA PRO A 85 3.04 8.07 -3.25
C PRO A 85 4.03 7.12 -2.56
N GLU A 86 3.69 5.86 -2.50
CA GLU A 86 4.43 4.87 -1.72
C GLU A 86 5.16 3.84 -2.62
N SER A 87 5.60 2.72 -2.04
CA SER A 87 6.12 1.52 -2.68
C SER A 87 5.96 0.33 -1.74
N TRP A 88 6.42 -0.88 -2.13
CA TRP A 88 6.49 -2.01 -1.22
C TRP A 88 7.24 -1.68 0.08
N PHE A 89 8.17 -0.75 0.05
CA PHE A 89 9.01 -0.34 1.18
C PHE A 89 8.22 0.34 2.31
N SER A 90 7.04 0.87 2.03
CA SER A 90 6.14 1.39 3.07
C SER A 90 5.72 0.30 4.07
N TRP A 91 5.78 -0.97 3.67
CA TRP A 91 5.45 -2.13 4.49
C TRP A 91 6.67 -2.76 5.19
N ARG A 92 7.84 -2.12 5.17
CA ARG A 92 9.11 -2.65 5.69
C ARG A 92 9.06 -3.14 7.14
N TYR A 93 8.18 -2.58 7.96
CA TYR A 93 7.96 -2.99 9.34
C TYR A 93 6.92 -4.11 9.49
N GLN A 94 5.97 -4.22 8.56
CA GLN A 94 4.92 -5.23 8.56
C GLN A 94 5.41 -6.55 7.98
N ILE A 95 6.21 -6.51 6.93
CA ILE A 95 6.73 -7.70 6.24
C ILE A 95 7.39 -8.68 7.22
N PRO A 96 8.42 -8.30 8.01
CA PRO A 96 9.07 -9.21 8.95
C PRO A 96 8.15 -9.64 10.09
N ALA A 97 7.31 -8.75 10.60
CA ALA A 97 6.41 -9.06 11.70
C ALA A 97 5.35 -10.11 11.33
N LEU A 98 4.72 -9.95 10.17
CA LEU A 98 3.74 -10.91 9.65
C LEU A 98 4.38 -12.23 9.26
N ALA A 99 5.58 -12.21 8.67
CA ALA A 99 6.34 -13.42 8.36
C ALA A 99 6.71 -14.22 9.63
N GLN A 100 7.12 -13.52 10.69
CA GLN A 100 7.42 -14.13 11.99
C GLN A 100 6.16 -14.73 12.64
N ALA A 101 5.00 -14.12 12.41
CA ALA A 101 3.70 -14.64 12.85
C ALA A 101 3.22 -15.86 12.03
N GLY A 102 3.99 -16.33 11.05
CA GLY A 102 3.72 -17.54 10.28
C GLY A 102 2.86 -17.32 9.04
N PHE A 103 2.99 -16.15 8.41
CA PHE A 103 2.34 -15.83 7.14
C PHE A 103 3.37 -15.75 5.99
N ARG A 104 2.94 -16.10 4.79
CA ARG A 104 3.66 -15.82 3.56
C ARG A 104 3.26 -14.45 3.07
N VAL A 105 4.15 -13.47 3.19
CA VAL A 105 3.88 -12.05 2.91
C VAL A 105 4.37 -11.69 1.51
N LEU A 106 3.50 -11.12 0.71
CA LEU A 106 3.80 -10.58 -0.63
C LEU A 106 3.53 -9.07 -0.59
N ALA A 107 4.57 -8.25 -0.59
CA ALA A 107 4.44 -6.79 -0.68
C ALA A 107 4.72 -6.35 -2.11
N VAL A 108 3.71 -5.81 -2.78
CA VAL A 108 3.74 -5.51 -4.21
C VAL A 108 4.10 -4.04 -4.44
N ASP A 109 4.98 -3.76 -5.41
CA ASP A 109 4.97 -2.45 -6.06
C ASP A 109 3.76 -2.40 -6.97
N MET A 110 2.80 -1.55 -6.64
CA MET A 110 1.57 -1.43 -7.42
C MET A 110 1.88 -0.93 -8.83
N LYS A 111 1.02 -1.24 -9.80
CA LYS A 111 1.18 -0.77 -11.20
C LYS A 111 1.42 0.75 -11.22
N GLY A 112 2.47 1.18 -11.92
CA GLY A 112 2.88 2.58 -11.99
C GLY A 112 3.98 2.97 -11.01
N TYR A 113 4.40 2.07 -10.11
CA TYR A 113 5.35 2.35 -9.04
C TYR A 113 6.58 1.45 -9.09
N GLY A 114 7.68 1.99 -8.59
CA GLY A 114 8.91 1.25 -8.35
C GLY A 114 9.42 0.49 -9.56
N GLU A 115 9.62 -0.81 -9.39
CA GLU A 115 10.09 -1.69 -10.46
C GLU A 115 8.95 -2.36 -11.27
N SER A 116 7.69 -2.07 -10.93
CA SER A 116 6.52 -2.51 -11.70
C SER A 116 6.38 -1.69 -13.00
N SER A 117 5.66 -2.25 -13.97
CA SER A 117 5.35 -1.53 -15.20
C SER A 117 4.54 -0.27 -14.93
N ALA A 118 4.86 0.80 -15.66
CA ALA A 118 4.19 2.09 -15.58
C ALA A 118 3.71 2.54 -16.98
N PRO A 119 2.67 1.86 -17.56
CA PRO A 119 2.11 2.29 -18.84
C PRO A 119 1.59 3.73 -18.74
N PRO A 120 1.73 4.55 -19.80
CA PRO A 120 1.32 5.95 -19.76
C PRO A 120 -0.19 6.15 -19.89
N GLU A 121 -0.94 5.15 -20.31
CA GLU A 121 -2.36 5.20 -20.58
C GLU A 121 -3.15 5.27 -19.26
N ILE A 122 -4.08 6.22 -19.15
CA ILE A 122 -4.86 6.48 -17.93
C ILE A 122 -5.75 5.28 -17.59
N GLU A 123 -6.41 4.70 -18.59
CA GLU A 123 -7.35 3.59 -18.44
C GLU A 123 -6.75 2.32 -17.85
N GLU A 124 -5.43 2.16 -17.98
CA GLU A 124 -4.68 1.05 -17.37
C GLU A 124 -4.68 1.07 -15.82
N TYR A 125 -5.10 2.19 -15.24
CA TYR A 125 -5.14 2.42 -13.78
C TYR A 125 -6.56 2.49 -13.22
N SER A 126 -7.56 2.05 -13.96
CA SER A 126 -8.92 1.90 -13.42
C SER A 126 -8.96 0.77 -12.38
N LEU A 127 -9.82 0.89 -11.36
CA LEU A 127 -9.95 -0.13 -10.32
C LEU A 127 -10.37 -1.50 -10.88
N GLU A 128 -11.10 -1.52 -11.99
CA GLU A 128 -11.43 -2.76 -12.70
C GLU A 128 -10.17 -3.44 -13.25
N VAL A 129 -9.31 -2.70 -13.93
CA VAL A 129 -8.06 -3.23 -14.50
C VAL A 129 -7.12 -3.65 -13.38
N LEU A 130 -6.89 -2.79 -12.40
CA LEU A 130 -6.00 -3.06 -11.28
C LEU A 130 -6.45 -4.27 -10.45
N SER A 131 -7.75 -4.46 -10.24
CA SER A 131 -8.25 -5.65 -9.55
C SER A 131 -8.00 -6.92 -10.35
N LYS A 132 -8.19 -6.90 -11.66
CA LYS A 132 -7.89 -8.03 -12.56
C LYS A 132 -6.39 -8.35 -12.58
N ASP A 133 -5.53 -7.32 -12.54
CA ASP A 133 -4.09 -7.50 -12.44
C ASP A 133 -3.71 -8.27 -11.17
N MET A 134 -4.30 -7.91 -10.03
CA MET A 134 -4.05 -8.60 -8.76
C MET A 134 -4.59 -10.04 -8.76
N ILE A 135 -5.71 -10.31 -9.41
CA ILE A 135 -6.20 -11.68 -9.57
C ILE A 135 -5.26 -12.50 -10.47
N THR A 136 -4.80 -11.90 -11.57
CA THR A 136 -3.82 -12.54 -12.47
C THR A 136 -2.48 -12.78 -11.75
N PHE A 137 -2.07 -11.85 -10.88
CA PHE A 137 -0.90 -12.02 -10.01
C PHE A 137 -1.00 -13.28 -9.14
N LEU A 138 -2.15 -13.48 -8.46
CA LEU A 138 -2.39 -14.69 -7.68
C LEU A 138 -2.38 -15.95 -8.55
N ASP A 139 -3.00 -15.89 -9.74
CA ASP A 139 -3.05 -17.03 -10.68
C ASP A 139 -1.64 -17.46 -11.12
N LYS A 140 -0.78 -16.51 -11.44
CA LYS A 140 0.62 -16.77 -11.84
C LYS A 140 1.46 -17.39 -10.71
N LEU A 141 1.14 -17.07 -9.47
CA LEU A 141 1.78 -17.66 -8.28
C LEU A 141 1.13 -18.97 -7.82
N GLY A 142 0.05 -19.43 -8.50
CA GLY A 142 -0.71 -20.61 -8.09
C GLY A 142 -1.46 -20.44 -6.78
N ILE A 143 -1.81 -19.19 -6.41
CA ILE A 143 -2.48 -18.85 -5.17
C ILE A 143 -3.99 -18.78 -5.41
N ALA A 144 -4.75 -19.69 -4.82
CA ALA A 144 -6.20 -19.72 -4.96
C ALA A 144 -6.87 -18.53 -4.25
N GLN A 145 -6.47 -18.25 -3.01
CA GLN A 145 -6.99 -17.16 -2.17
C GLN A 145 -5.87 -16.54 -1.36
N ALA A 146 -5.95 -15.23 -1.13
CA ALA A 146 -5.05 -14.50 -0.25
C ALA A 146 -5.83 -13.60 0.72
N VAL A 147 -5.21 -13.26 1.85
CA VAL A 147 -5.63 -12.09 2.63
C VAL A 147 -5.05 -10.86 1.93
N PHE A 148 -5.88 -9.85 1.70
CA PHE A 148 -5.45 -8.58 1.14
C PHE A 148 -5.45 -7.51 2.22
N ILE A 149 -4.34 -6.78 2.35
CA ILE A 149 -4.21 -5.63 3.25
C ILE A 149 -3.77 -4.43 2.42
N GLY A 150 -4.52 -3.35 2.47
CA GLY A 150 -4.24 -2.15 1.70
C GLY A 150 -4.19 -0.88 2.53
N HIS A 151 -3.44 0.11 2.06
CA HIS A 151 -3.38 1.46 2.61
C HIS A 151 -3.66 2.48 1.51
N ASP A 152 -4.37 3.56 1.80
CA ASP A 152 -4.72 4.64 0.88
C ASP A 152 -5.36 4.10 -0.42
N TRP A 153 -4.81 4.33 -1.62
CA TRP A 153 -5.30 3.71 -2.86
C TRP A 153 -5.26 2.18 -2.83
N GLY A 154 -4.25 1.60 -2.18
CA GLY A 154 -4.22 0.15 -1.94
C GLY A 154 -5.40 -0.32 -1.10
N GLY A 155 -5.86 0.49 -0.13
CA GLY A 155 -7.09 0.25 0.64
C GLY A 155 -8.34 0.24 -0.25
N MET A 156 -8.47 1.23 -1.14
CA MET A 156 -9.57 1.28 -2.11
C MET A 156 -9.56 0.04 -3.02
N LEU A 157 -8.39 -0.37 -3.48
CA LEU A 157 -8.23 -1.53 -4.34
C LEU A 157 -8.63 -2.83 -3.64
N VAL A 158 -8.19 -3.05 -2.39
CA VAL A 158 -8.50 -4.32 -1.69
C VAL A 158 -9.98 -4.44 -1.35
N TRP A 159 -10.67 -3.32 -1.04
CA TRP A 159 -12.13 -3.31 -0.92
C TRP A 159 -12.82 -3.66 -2.23
N THR A 160 -12.30 -3.14 -3.34
CA THR A 160 -12.78 -3.43 -4.69
C THR A 160 -12.63 -4.92 -5.02
N ILE A 161 -11.45 -5.49 -4.74
CA ILE A 161 -11.20 -6.94 -4.94
C ILE A 161 -12.16 -7.76 -4.08
N ALA A 162 -12.35 -7.40 -2.81
CA ALA A 162 -13.26 -8.11 -1.90
C ALA A 162 -14.74 -8.06 -2.37
N LEU A 163 -15.16 -6.97 -3.01
CA LEU A 163 -16.53 -6.82 -3.51
C LEU A 163 -16.78 -7.58 -4.83
N PHE A 164 -15.79 -7.56 -5.74
CA PHE A 164 -15.97 -8.08 -7.11
C PHE A 164 -15.37 -9.45 -7.34
N HIS A 165 -14.40 -9.87 -6.49
CA HIS A 165 -13.71 -11.15 -6.56
C HIS A 165 -13.65 -11.86 -5.19
N PRO A 166 -14.79 -11.96 -4.45
CA PRO A 166 -14.79 -12.51 -3.08
C PRO A 166 -14.25 -13.94 -3.00
N GLU A 167 -14.39 -14.71 -4.08
CA GLU A 167 -13.88 -16.09 -4.18
C GLU A 167 -12.33 -16.16 -4.18
N ARG A 168 -11.64 -15.02 -4.39
CA ARG A 168 -10.18 -14.93 -4.38
C ARG A 168 -9.64 -14.33 -3.09
N VAL A 169 -10.52 -13.86 -2.21
CA VAL A 169 -10.17 -13.15 -0.98
C VAL A 169 -10.52 -14.01 0.23
N ARG A 170 -9.52 -14.36 1.01
CA ARG A 170 -9.69 -15.09 2.27
C ARG A 170 -10.22 -14.17 3.37
N ALA A 171 -9.65 -12.98 3.46
CA ALA A 171 -10.04 -11.90 4.35
C ALA A 171 -9.47 -10.58 3.81
N VAL A 172 -10.00 -9.44 4.21
CA VAL A 172 -9.59 -8.12 3.74
C VAL A 172 -9.38 -7.14 4.90
N ALA A 173 -8.28 -6.39 4.85
CA ALA A 173 -8.05 -5.28 5.77
C ALA A 173 -7.69 -4.01 5.02
N SER A 174 -8.14 -2.87 5.53
CA SER A 174 -7.74 -1.56 5.01
C SER A 174 -7.29 -0.65 6.14
N LEU A 175 -6.20 0.05 5.88
CA LEU A 175 -5.66 1.10 6.73
C LEU A 175 -6.10 2.44 6.18
N ASN A 176 -6.69 3.27 7.02
CA ASN A 176 -7.16 4.63 6.77
C ASN A 176 -8.34 4.71 5.78
N THR A 177 -8.29 3.99 4.66
CA THR A 177 -9.29 4.07 3.58
C THR A 177 -10.54 3.25 3.90
N PRO A 178 -11.70 3.89 4.10
CA PRO A 178 -12.94 3.17 4.34
C PRO A 178 -13.49 2.54 3.06
N PHE A 179 -14.32 1.53 3.20
CA PHE A 179 -15.20 1.09 2.12
C PHE A 179 -16.33 2.10 1.93
N MET A 180 -16.42 2.65 0.73
CA MET A 180 -17.49 3.56 0.32
C MET A 180 -18.22 2.95 -0.88
N PRO A 181 -19.48 2.50 -0.72
CA PRO A 181 -20.24 1.95 -1.83
C PRO A 181 -20.55 3.05 -2.86
N SER A 182 -20.41 2.72 -4.14
CA SER A 182 -20.78 3.66 -5.20
C SER A 182 -22.29 3.93 -5.17
N ASN A 183 -22.65 5.21 -5.17
CA ASN A 183 -24.03 5.66 -5.25
C ASN A 183 -24.37 6.03 -6.71
N PRO A 184 -25.29 5.33 -7.39
CA PRO A 184 -25.64 5.64 -8.77
C PRO A 184 -26.23 7.04 -8.99
N LYS A 185 -26.62 7.74 -7.93
CA LYS A 185 -27.23 9.08 -7.99
C LYS A 185 -26.22 10.22 -7.83
N VAL A 186 -25.00 9.94 -7.39
CA VAL A 186 -23.97 10.95 -7.09
C VAL A 186 -22.64 10.43 -7.60
N SER A 187 -22.06 11.11 -8.57
CA SER A 187 -20.77 10.71 -9.15
C SER A 187 -19.61 10.93 -8.18
N SER A 188 -18.53 10.18 -8.35
CA SER A 188 -17.29 10.38 -7.57
C SER A 188 -16.77 11.81 -7.71
N MET A 189 -16.88 12.40 -8.89
CA MET A 189 -16.44 13.76 -9.15
C MET A 189 -17.25 14.80 -8.37
N GLU A 190 -18.56 14.58 -8.19
CA GLU A 190 -19.40 15.46 -7.34
C GLU A 190 -18.98 15.36 -5.87
N ILE A 191 -18.69 14.16 -5.38
CA ILE A 191 -18.21 13.95 -4.00
C ILE A 191 -16.87 14.66 -3.78
N ILE A 192 -15.93 14.52 -4.72
CA ILE A 192 -14.60 15.16 -4.65
C ILE A 192 -14.73 16.69 -4.63
N LYS A 193 -15.56 17.25 -5.50
CA LYS A 193 -15.80 18.70 -5.56
C LYS A 193 -16.48 19.25 -4.30
N ALA A 194 -17.32 18.46 -3.65
CA ALA A 194 -18.03 18.84 -2.44
C ALA A 194 -17.17 18.77 -1.17
N ASN A 195 -16.05 18.01 -1.18
CA ASN A 195 -15.19 17.84 -0.02
C ASN A 195 -13.86 18.61 -0.19
N PRO A 196 -13.63 19.67 0.59
CA PRO A 196 -12.39 20.46 0.51
C PRO A 196 -11.12 19.62 0.71
N SER A 197 -11.14 18.57 1.55
CA SER A 197 -9.99 17.71 1.78
C SER A 197 -9.56 16.90 0.55
N PHE A 198 -10.41 16.82 -0.48
CA PHE A 198 -10.13 16.14 -1.74
C PHE A 198 -9.76 17.10 -2.88
N ASN A 199 -9.57 18.40 -2.60
CA ASN A 199 -9.22 19.39 -3.62
C ASN A 199 -7.93 19.07 -4.38
N TYR A 200 -6.94 18.44 -3.72
CA TYR A 200 -5.71 17.96 -4.38
C TYR A 200 -5.99 16.94 -5.49
N GLN A 201 -7.06 16.14 -5.38
CA GLN A 201 -7.44 15.18 -6.43
C GLN A 201 -7.91 15.90 -7.71
N LEU A 202 -8.52 17.08 -7.58
CA LEU A 202 -8.86 17.92 -8.76
C LEU A 202 -7.60 18.46 -9.43
N TYR A 203 -6.59 18.86 -8.64
CA TYR A 203 -5.30 19.30 -9.16
C TYR A 203 -4.56 18.18 -9.92
N PHE A 204 -4.75 16.93 -9.53
CA PHE A 204 -4.12 15.76 -10.17
C PHE A 204 -4.77 15.34 -11.50
N GLN A 205 -5.91 15.92 -11.88
CA GLN A 205 -6.64 15.50 -13.09
C GLN A 205 -5.90 15.82 -14.38
N GLU A 206 -5.28 16.99 -14.49
CA GLU A 206 -4.60 17.42 -15.72
C GLU A 206 -3.23 16.76 -15.85
N PRO A 207 -3.03 15.91 -16.88
CA PRO A 207 -1.74 15.24 -17.09
C PRO A 207 -0.59 16.22 -17.32
N GLY A 208 0.53 15.97 -16.64
CA GLY A 208 1.75 16.76 -16.74
C GLY A 208 1.85 17.90 -15.73
N VAL A 209 0.73 18.36 -15.14
CA VAL A 209 0.75 19.49 -14.19
C VAL A 209 1.34 19.10 -12.85
N ALA A 210 0.77 18.11 -12.19
CA ALA A 210 1.28 17.61 -10.90
C ALA A 210 2.60 16.87 -11.06
N GLU A 211 2.82 16.16 -12.16
CA GLU A 211 4.10 15.51 -12.46
C GLU A 211 5.23 16.55 -12.46
N ALA A 212 5.07 17.68 -13.17
CA ALA A 212 6.08 18.72 -13.28
C ALA A 212 6.46 19.33 -11.92
N GLU A 213 5.49 19.46 -10.99
CA GLU A 213 5.75 19.94 -9.63
C GLU A 213 6.47 18.88 -8.81
N LEU A 214 5.93 17.66 -8.74
CA LEU A 214 6.38 16.61 -7.84
C LEU A 214 7.74 16.03 -8.25
N GLU A 215 8.04 15.96 -9.53
CA GLU A 215 9.30 15.45 -10.08
C GLU A 215 10.44 16.45 -10.04
N LYS A 216 10.15 17.75 -9.87
CA LYS A 216 11.16 18.82 -9.88
C LYS A 216 12.24 18.59 -8.81
N ASN A 217 11.87 18.12 -7.63
CA ASN A 217 12.79 17.78 -6.56
C ASN A 217 12.18 16.65 -5.72
N LEU A 218 12.49 15.40 -6.05
CA LEU A 218 11.93 14.21 -5.40
C LEU A 218 12.22 14.17 -3.90
N SER A 219 13.41 14.59 -3.46
CA SER A 219 13.75 14.65 -2.03
C SER A 219 12.84 15.63 -1.27
N ARG A 220 12.61 16.82 -1.84
CA ARG A 220 11.65 17.79 -1.30
C ARG A 220 10.26 17.21 -1.25
N THR A 221 9.81 16.55 -2.32
CA THR A 221 8.49 15.94 -2.42
C THR A 221 8.28 14.93 -1.31
N PHE A 222 9.15 13.95 -1.14
CA PHE A 222 8.98 12.92 -0.11
C PHE A 222 9.14 13.46 1.31
N LYS A 223 10.06 14.39 1.56
CA LYS A 223 10.17 15.07 2.87
C LYS A 223 8.93 15.89 3.20
N SER A 224 8.20 16.39 2.20
CA SER A 224 6.95 17.12 2.40
C SER A 224 5.76 16.20 2.64
N PHE A 225 5.72 15.04 1.99
CA PHE A 225 4.64 14.06 2.15
C PHE A 225 4.76 13.24 3.42
N PHE A 226 5.94 12.68 3.70
CA PHE A 226 6.13 11.79 4.85
C PHE A 226 6.33 12.58 6.15
N ARG A 227 5.21 13.01 6.72
CA ARG A 227 5.15 13.78 7.97
C ARG A 227 4.35 13.02 9.01
N SER A 228 4.85 12.98 10.25
CA SER A 228 4.11 12.42 11.37
C SER A 228 2.97 13.34 11.80
N SER A 229 2.01 12.79 12.51
CA SER A 229 0.76 13.45 12.92
C SER A 229 0.92 14.70 13.79
N ASP A 230 2.08 14.90 14.40
CA ASP A 230 2.41 16.06 15.22
C ASP A 230 3.30 17.09 14.49
N GLU A 231 3.59 16.86 13.21
CA GLU A 231 4.36 17.77 12.36
C GLU A 231 3.45 18.52 11.38
N THR A 232 3.98 19.63 10.85
CA THR A 232 3.27 20.39 9.81
C THR A 232 3.16 19.57 8.54
N PHE A 233 1.94 19.40 8.04
CA PHE A 233 1.64 18.68 6.82
C PHE A 233 1.36 19.64 5.65
N ILE A 234 1.45 19.12 4.41
CA ILE A 234 1.07 19.87 3.20
C ILE A 234 -0.42 20.22 3.22
N THR A 235 -0.76 21.37 2.64
CA THR A 235 -2.17 21.77 2.50
C THR A 235 -2.81 21.05 1.32
N VAL A 236 -3.84 20.24 1.58
CA VAL A 236 -4.56 19.46 0.55
C VAL A 236 -5.87 20.10 0.09
N SER A 237 -6.38 21.08 0.84
CA SER A 237 -7.75 21.60 0.69
C SER A 237 -7.90 22.80 -0.26
N ARG A 238 -6.83 23.41 -0.73
CA ARG A 238 -6.88 24.61 -1.59
C ARG A 238 -5.83 24.56 -2.68
N VAL A 239 -5.44 23.37 -3.09
CA VAL A 239 -4.32 23.13 -4.02
C VAL A 239 -4.56 23.81 -5.37
N CYS A 240 -5.78 23.71 -5.92
CA CYS A 240 -6.13 24.36 -7.19
C CYS A 240 -6.04 25.89 -7.11
N GLU A 241 -6.45 26.49 -5.99
CA GLU A 241 -6.38 27.94 -5.79
C GLU A 241 -4.93 28.42 -5.59
N MET A 242 -4.11 27.62 -4.93
CA MET A 242 -2.70 27.92 -4.68
C MET A 242 -1.83 27.68 -5.94
N GLY A 243 -2.34 26.90 -6.91
CA GLY A 243 -1.61 26.56 -8.13
C GLY A 243 -0.57 25.45 -7.95
N GLY A 244 -0.64 24.67 -6.86
CA GLY A 244 0.25 23.56 -6.59
C GLY A 244 0.15 23.02 -5.18
N LEU A 245 0.61 21.78 -5.00
CA LEU A 245 0.55 21.07 -3.72
C LEU A 245 1.70 21.48 -2.79
N LEU A 246 2.88 21.79 -3.35
CA LEU A 246 4.10 22.11 -2.61
C LEU A 246 4.40 23.62 -2.52
N VAL A 247 3.49 24.48 -3.00
CA VAL A 247 3.71 25.94 -3.11
C VAL A 247 4.12 26.57 -1.77
N ASN A 248 3.48 26.15 -0.67
CA ASN A 248 3.73 26.70 0.65
C ASN A 248 4.69 25.83 1.50
N THR A 249 5.37 24.87 0.89
CA THR A 249 6.37 24.06 1.59
C THR A 249 7.76 24.64 1.41
N PRO A 250 8.66 24.54 2.40
CA PRO A 250 10.06 24.97 2.26
C PRO A 250 10.73 24.30 1.07
N GLU A 251 11.74 24.96 0.48
CA GLU A 251 12.56 24.33 -0.56
C GLU A 251 13.37 23.16 0.00
N GLU A 252 13.77 23.24 1.27
CA GLU A 252 14.44 22.18 2.01
C GLU A 252 13.62 21.83 3.27
N PRO A 253 12.62 20.95 3.17
CA PRO A 253 11.86 20.53 4.34
C PRO A 253 12.75 19.75 5.31
N THR A 254 12.54 19.97 6.60
CA THR A 254 13.20 19.15 7.64
C THR A 254 12.75 17.70 7.52
N LEU A 255 13.64 16.78 7.84
CA LEU A 255 13.33 15.36 7.89
C LEU A 255 12.29 15.09 8.99
N SER A 256 11.29 14.29 8.69
CA SER A 256 10.32 13.81 9.69
C SER A 256 10.97 12.77 10.61
N LYS A 257 10.54 12.75 11.87
CA LYS A 257 11.01 11.76 12.85
C LYS A 257 10.64 10.31 12.52
N MET A 258 9.65 10.08 11.64
CA MET A 258 9.20 8.73 11.28
C MET A 258 10.01 8.09 10.13
N VAL A 259 10.91 8.84 9.48
CA VAL A 259 11.73 8.36 8.36
C VAL A 259 13.17 8.82 8.54
N THR A 260 14.10 8.07 7.97
CA THR A 260 15.51 8.46 7.88
C THR A 260 15.82 9.10 6.52
N GLU A 261 17.00 9.69 6.36
CA GLU A 261 17.46 10.22 5.07
C GLU A 261 17.60 9.07 4.05
N GLU A 262 18.02 7.90 4.50
CA GLU A 262 18.13 6.68 3.68
C GLU A 262 16.76 6.21 3.20
N ASP A 263 15.74 6.27 4.06
CA ASP A 263 14.36 5.95 3.67
C ASP A 263 13.88 6.90 2.56
N ILE A 264 14.13 8.20 2.70
CA ILE A 264 13.80 9.20 1.67
C ILE A 264 14.55 8.88 0.37
N GLN A 265 15.85 8.57 0.44
CA GLN A 265 16.65 8.23 -0.73
C GLN A 265 16.15 6.97 -1.43
N PHE A 266 15.61 5.99 -0.69
CA PHE A 266 14.98 4.82 -1.31
C PHE A 266 13.82 5.24 -2.21
N TYR A 267 12.85 6.02 -1.71
CA TYR A 267 11.73 6.50 -2.51
C TYR A 267 12.19 7.38 -3.69
N VAL A 268 13.18 8.23 -3.46
CA VAL A 268 13.78 9.05 -4.53
C VAL A 268 14.33 8.17 -5.66
N GLN A 269 15.03 7.07 -5.35
CA GLN A 269 15.56 6.16 -6.37
C GLN A 269 14.44 5.42 -7.11
N GLU A 270 13.41 4.94 -6.40
CA GLU A 270 12.29 4.25 -7.03
C GLU A 270 11.52 5.18 -7.98
N PHE A 271 11.20 6.40 -7.54
CA PHE A 271 10.47 7.37 -8.36
C PHE A 271 11.30 8.03 -9.47
N LYS A 272 12.62 7.99 -9.39
CA LYS A 272 13.47 8.31 -10.55
C LYS A 272 13.28 7.34 -11.71
N LYS A 273 12.91 6.09 -11.42
CA LYS A 273 12.67 5.05 -12.44
C LYS A 273 11.25 5.18 -13.01
N SER A 274 10.24 5.22 -12.13
CA SER A 274 8.83 5.16 -12.51
C SER A 274 8.21 6.52 -12.86
N GLY A 275 8.71 7.61 -12.27
CA GLY A 275 8.07 8.93 -12.30
C GLY A 275 6.76 8.96 -11.53
N PHE A 276 6.02 10.07 -11.67
CA PHE A 276 4.71 10.28 -11.05
C PHE A 276 3.53 10.05 -12.01
N ARG A 277 3.77 9.83 -13.30
CA ARG A 277 2.70 9.64 -14.30
C ARG A 277 1.77 8.47 -13.94
N GLY A 278 2.33 7.30 -13.73
CA GLY A 278 1.58 6.10 -13.33
C GLY A 278 0.85 6.28 -12.00
N PRO A 279 1.52 6.70 -10.91
CA PRO A 279 0.90 7.02 -9.63
C PRO A 279 -0.28 8.00 -9.72
N LEU A 280 -0.15 9.07 -10.50
CA LEU A 280 -1.21 10.07 -10.68
C LEU A 280 -2.37 9.56 -11.53
N ASN A 281 -2.14 8.60 -12.43
CA ASN A 281 -3.20 8.00 -13.23
C ASN A 281 -4.23 7.22 -12.38
N TRP A 282 -3.90 6.77 -11.16
CA TRP A 282 -4.86 6.21 -10.22
C TRP A 282 -5.98 7.20 -9.88
N TYR A 283 -5.68 8.49 -9.87
CA TYR A 283 -6.66 9.57 -9.60
C TYR A 283 -7.46 10.00 -10.84
N ARG A 284 -7.09 9.55 -12.04
CA ARG A 284 -7.65 10.02 -13.33
C ARG A 284 -8.75 9.12 -13.90
N ASN A 285 -9.18 8.11 -13.14
CA ASN A 285 -10.22 7.16 -13.53
C ASN A 285 -11.52 7.29 -12.71
N MET A 286 -11.80 8.48 -12.15
CA MET A 286 -12.88 8.66 -11.17
C MET A 286 -14.26 8.27 -11.72
N ASP A 287 -14.60 8.70 -12.92
CA ASP A 287 -15.90 8.40 -13.54
C ASP A 287 -15.99 6.92 -13.95
N THR A 288 -14.93 6.38 -14.56
CA THR A 288 -14.82 4.95 -14.92
C THR A 288 -14.94 4.06 -13.67
N ASN A 289 -14.27 4.43 -12.59
CA ASN A 289 -14.32 3.71 -11.32
C ASN A 289 -15.73 3.78 -10.68
N TRP A 290 -16.39 4.93 -10.77
CA TRP A 290 -17.75 5.11 -10.29
C TRP A 290 -18.74 4.28 -11.09
N GLU A 291 -18.71 4.34 -12.42
CA GLU A 291 -19.55 3.54 -13.30
C GLU A 291 -19.40 2.03 -13.05
N TRP A 292 -18.16 1.59 -12.92
CA TRP A 292 -17.89 0.20 -12.62
C TRP A 292 -18.32 -0.17 -11.20
N GLY A 293 -18.04 0.66 -10.22
CA GLY A 293 -18.47 0.49 -8.83
C GLY A 293 -19.99 0.38 -8.68
N CYS A 294 -20.78 1.12 -9.49
CA CYS A 294 -22.23 1.02 -9.51
C CYS A 294 -22.75 -0.37 -9.91
N LYS A 295 -21.97 -1.19 -10.66
CA LYS A 295 -22.32 -2.59 -10.94
C LYS A 295 -22.27 -3.48 -9.67
N GLY A 296 -21.59 -3.01 -8.62
CA GLY A 296 -21.55 -3.60 -7.28
C GLY A 296 -22.60 -3.03 -6.31
N SER A 297 -23.43 -2.10 -6.74
CA SER A 297 -24.43 -1.48 -5.89
C SER A 297 -25.36 -2.50 -5.24
N GLY A 298 -25.56 -2.39 -3.92
CA GLY A 298 -26.36 -3.33 -3.14
C GLY A 298 -25.65 -4.61 -2.71
N ARG A 299 -24.44 -4.91 -3.24
CA ARG A 299 -23.65 -6.04 -2.77
C ARG A 299 -23.04 -5.74 -1.39
N LYS A 300 -22.85 -6.79 -0.60
CA LYS A 300 -22.17 -6.76 0.70
C LYS A 300 -20.88 -7.53 0.64
N ILE A 301 -19.89 -7.11 1.42
CA ILE A 301 -18.65 -7.87 1.66
C ILE A 301 -18.93 -8.78 2.86
N LEU A 302 -19.04 -10.10 2.60
CA LEU A 302 -19.42 -11.10 3.59
C LEU A 302 -18.22 -11.88 4.16
N ILE A 303 -17.02 -11.65 3.64
CA ILE A 303 -15.78 -12.24 4.16
C ILE A 303 -15.31 -11.48 5.40
N PRO A 304 -14.46 -12.08 6.26
CA PRO A 304 -13.85 -11.37 7.38
C PRO A 304 -13.13 -10.12 6.93
N ALA A 305 -13.39 -9.03 7.62
CA ALA A 305 -12.86 -7.72 7.26
C ALA A 305 -12.37 -6.93 8.48
N LEU A 306 -11.31 -6.15 8.29
CA LEU A 306 -10.76 -5.24 9.29
C LEU A 306 -10.64 -3.83 8.71
N MET A 307 -11.15 -2.83 9.44
CA MET A 307 -10.87 -1.41 9.18
C MET A 307 -10.00 -0.87 10.31
N VAL A 308 -8.80 -0.40 9.98
CA VAL A 308 -7.92 0.30 10.93
C VAL A 308 -7.95 1.79 10.64
N THR A 309 -8.40 2.58 11.60
CA THR A 309 -8.44 4.04 11.50
C THR A 309 -7.27 4.67 12.25
N ALA A 310 -6.76 5.78 11.73
CA ALA A 310 -5.76 6.62 12.37
C ALA A 310 -6.41 7.91 12.87
N GLU A 311 -6.26 8.21 14.16
CA GLU A 311 -6.98 9.29 14.85
C GLU A 311 -6.80 10.67 14.19
N LYS A 312 -5.58 10.94 13.70
CA LYS A 312 -5.17 12.25 13.16
C LYS A 312 -5.01 12.26 11.64
N ASP A 313 -5.54 11.28 10.94
CA ASP A 313 -5.62 11.37 9.47
C ASP A 313 -6.71 12.38 9.12
N PHE A 314 -6.30 13.52 8.56
CA PHE A 314 -7.20 14.62 8.20
C PHE A 314 -7.75 14.50 6.77
N VAL A 315 -7.24 13.57 5.96
CA VAL A 315 -7.75 13.25 4.62
C VAL A 315 -8.75 12.11 4.70
N LEU A 316 -8.33 10.99 5.28
CA LEU A 316 -9.13 9.78 5.46
C LEU A 316 -9.56 9.67 6.93
N THR A 317 -10.40 10.61 7.35
CA THR A 317 -10.79 10.74 8.75
C THR A 317 -11.55 9.50 9.25
N PRO A 318 -11.44 9.12 10.54
CA PRO A 318 -12.17 8.00 11.11
C PRO A 318 -13.68 8.07 10.88
N GLU A 319 -14.24 9.28 10.81
CA GLU A 319 -15.67 9.55 10.54
C GLU A 319 -16.16 8.93 9.24
N LEU A 320 -15.31 8.91 8.19
CA LEU A 320 -15.68 8.34 6.89
C LEU A 320 -16.01 6.84 6.97
N SER A 321 -15.55 6.17 8.01
CA SER A 321 -15.74 4.72 8.21
C SER A 321 -16.99 4.34 9.02
N LYS A 322 -17.77 5.32 9.54
CA LYS A 322 -18.83 5.10 10.56
C LYS A 322 -19.93 4.11 10.18
N HIS A 323 -20.25 3.98 8.92
CA HIS A 323 -21.39 3.17 8.48
C HIS A 323 -20.99 1.94 7.65
N MET A 324 -19.74 1.51 7.79
CA MET A 324 -19.24 0.37 7.02
C MET A 324 -19.94 -0.95 7.37
N GLU A 325 -20.43 -1.13 8.60
CA GLU A 325 -21.14 -2.32 9.05
C GLU A 325 -22.44 -2.59 8.27
N ASP A 326 -23.06 -1.55 7.72
CA ASP A 326 -24.25 -1.69 6.85
C ASP A 326 -23.94 -2.53 5.60
N TRP A 327 -22.67 -2.51 5.17
CA TRP A 327 -22.17 -3.17 3.96
C TRP A 327 -21.26 -4.36 4.27
N ILE A 328 -20.66 -4.39 5.46
CA ILE A 328 -19.66 -5.39 5.89
C ILE A 328 -20.07 -5.94 7.26
N PRO A 329 -20.99 -6.93 7.30
CA PRO A 329 -21.54 -7.43 8.57
C PRO A 329 -20.50 -8.04 9.53
N HIS A 330 -19.38 -8.54 8.99
CA HIS A 330 -18.29 -9.16 9.76
C HIS A 330 -17.08 -8.23 9.92
N LEU A 331 -17.33 -6.90 9.94
CA LEU A 331 -16.27 -5.92 10.12
C LEU A 331 -15.75 -5.93 11.56
N LYS A 332 -14.43 -6.07 11.68
CA LYS A 332 -13.67 -5.73 12.89
C LYS A 332 -13.09 -4.34 12.75
N ARG A 333 -12.80 -3.70 13.88
CA ARG A 333 -12.22 -2.36 13.89
C ARG A 333 -10.94 -2.32 14.72
N GLY A 334 -9.90 -1.69 14.15
CA GLY A 334 -8.73 -1.19 14.84
C GLY A 334 -8.73 0.33 14.86
N HIS A 335 -8.13 0.91 15.89
CA HIS A 335 -7.95 2.36 15.97
C HIS A 335 -6.60 2.67 16.59
N ILE A 336 -5.83 3.55 15.94
CA ILE A 336 -4.51 3.95 16.39
C ILE A 336 -4.54 5.43 16.76
N LYS A 337 -4.29 5.69 18.04
CA LYS A 337 -4.22 7.05 18.60
C LYS A 337 -2.93 7.74 18.19
N ASP A 338 -2.95 9.07 18.16
CA ASP A 338 -1.80 9.89 17.83
C ASP A 338 -1.06 9.43 16.57
N CYS A 339 -1.84 9.06 15.54
CA CYS A 339 -1.35 8.54 14.27
C CYS A 339 -2.02 9.28 13.11
N GLY A 340 -1.24 9.69 12.14
CA GLY A 340 -1.69 10.34 10.91
C GLY A 340 -1.89 9.36 9.75
N HIS A 341 -1.71 9.89 8.54
CA HIS A 341 -1.94 9.15 7.32
C HIS A 341 -0.98 7.96 7.11
N TRP A 342 0.29 8.11 7.48
CA TRP A 342 1.34 7.13 7.22
C TRP A 342 1.41 6.04 8.29
N THR A 343 0.31 5.37 8.51
CA THR A 343 0.06 4.46 9.65
C THR A 343 1.11 3.35 9.76
N GLN A 344 1.56 2.78 8.63
CA GLN A 344 2.55 1.69 8.57
C GLN A 344 3.91 2.12 9.13
N MET A 345 4.27 3.40 8.91
CA MET A 345 5.58 3.97 9.24
C MET A 345 5.56 4.73 10.56
N GLU A 346 4.44 5.38 10.90
CA GLU A 346 4.32 6.22 12.10
C GLU A 346 4.08 5.38 13.37
N LYS A 347 3.28 4.31 13.28
CA LYS A 347 2.92 3.45 14.42
C LYS A 347 3.06 1.96 14.09
N PRO A 348 4.25 1.51 13.65
CA PRO A 348 4.42 0.14 13.16
C PRO A 348 4.13 -0.93 14.21
N THR A 349 4.52 -0.73 15.46
CA THR A 349 4.33 -1.71 16.54
C THR A 349 2.85 -1.93 16.85
N GLU A 350 2.08 -0.85 16.97
CA GLU A 350 0.65 -0.92 17.25
C GLU A 350 -0.11 -1.52 16.07
N LEU A 351 0.24 -1.11 14.85
CA LEU A 351 -0.35 -1.67 13.65
C LEU A 351 -0.06 -3.17 13.52
N ASN A 352 1.19 -3.59 13.72
CA ASN A 352 1.58 -4.99 13.64
C ASN A 352 0.78 -5.84 14.64
N ARG A 353 0.62 -5.37 15.89
CA ARG A 353 -0.18 -6.05 16.91
C ARG A 353 -1.63 -6.23 16.45
N ILE A 354 -2.27 -5.17 15.94
CA ILE A 354 -3.66 -5.22 15.47
C ILE A 354 -3.81 -6.21 14.30
N LEU A 355 -2.91 -6.14 13.33
CA LEU A 355 -2.96 -7.01 12.15
C LEU A 355 -2.73 -8.48 12.52
N ILE A 356 -1.74 -8.78 13.36
CA ILE A 356 -1.40 -10.16 13.75
C ILE A 356 -2.56 -10.76 14.57
N GLU A 357 -3.09 -10.03 15.54
CA GLU A 357 -4.22 -10.48 16.36
C GLU A 357 -5.43 -10.83 15.48
N TRP A 358 -5.80 -9.94 14.55
CA TRP A 358 -6.90 -10.18 13.62
C TRP A 358 -6.64 -11.33 12.66
N LEU A 359 -5.44 -11.44 12.11
CA LEU A 359 -5.07 -12.51 11.19
C LEU A 359 -5.14 -13.89 11.87
N GLU A 360 -4.71 -13.99 13.12
CA GLU A 360 -4.73 -15.24 13.89
C GLU A 360 -6.15 -15.64 14.29
N THR A 361 -7.02 -14.68 14.61
CA THR A 361 -8.38 -14.97 15.10
C THR A 361 -9.41 -15.13 13.98
N ASP A 362 -9.33 -14.31 12.94
CA ASP A 362 -10.40 -14.18 11.94
C ASP A 362 -10.00 -14.69 10.53
N ALA A 363 -8.70 -14.88 10.23
CA ALA A 363 -8.26 -15.20 8.89
C ALA A 363 -7.48 -16.51 8.75
N ARG A 364 -6.82 -17.00 9.82
CA ARG A 364 -5.86 -18.12 9.73
C ARG A 364 -6.52 -19.45 9.42
N ASP A 365 -7.59 -19.78 10.10
CA ASP A 365 -8.20 -21.13 10.09
C ASP A 365 -9.44 -21.25 9.19
N LEU A 366 -9.68 -20.27 8.33
CA LEU A 366 -10.75 -20.36 7.36
C LEU A 366 -10.49 -21.50 6.38
N PRO A 367 -11.49 -22.36 6.10
CA PRO A 367 -11.34 -23.38 5.08
C PRO A 367 -11.07 -22.73 3.72
N VAL A 368 -10.11 -23.27 2.96
CA VAL A 368 -9.91 -22.88 1.57
C VAL A 368 -11.16 -23.29 0.81
N VAL A 369 -11.90 -22.31 0.29
CA VAL A 369 -13.07 -22.62 -0.54
C VAL A 369 -12.54 -23.26 -1.82
N SER A 370 -12.64 -24.58 -1.91
CA SER A 370 -12.34 -25.28 -3.15
C SER A 370 -13.32 -24.81 -4.23
N LYS A 371 -12.81 -24.50 -5.43
CA LYS A 371 -13.67 -24.31 -6.59
C LYS A 371 -14.51 -25.58 -6.74
N LEU A 372 -15.83 -25.49 -6.48
CA LEU A 372 -16.82 -26.44 -6.97
C LEU A 372 -17.08 -26.17 -8.44
#